data_52ee38548d386ae604cced1bb71a93dd
#
_entry.id   52ee38548d386ae604cced1bb71a93dd
#
_cell.length_a   1.000
_cell.length_b   1.000
_cell.length_c   1.000
_cell.angle_alpha   90.00
_cell.angle_beta   90.00
_cell.angle_gamma   90.00
#
_symmetry.space_group_name_H-M   'P 1'
#
loop_
_entity.id
_entity.type
_entity.pdbx_description
1 polymer ?
#
loop_
_entity_poly.entity_id
_entity_poly.type
_entity_poly.pdbx_seq_one_letter_code
_entity_poly.pdbx_strand_id
1 'polypeptide(L)'
;MTKVGVPIVPGTPGPIDDLEEALGFAKEIGFPVILKAAAGGGGKGMRVAKDADEFARSFQLARSEALSAFGNGDVYVEKYLTRPRHIEFQILGDKHGNVIHVGERDCSVQRRHQKLIEESPSPAVGPELRAKMGAAAVAGAKAIDYVGAGTIEMLLDEDGSYYFMEMNTRIQVEHPVTEMLYGVDLVKEQIRVAAGEKLSFTELPERRGHVIECRVNAEDPARNFQPSPGRIDVFHPPGGPGVRLDTHAYAGYRVPPYYDSMIAKVICQGRDRTEALRRMELALESFIIEGVTTTMPFLARVMRNARFRAGDVDTKFLERETELFKEPA
;
A
#
# COMPACT_ATOMS: atom_id res chain seq x y z
N MET A 1 -2.76 16.53 -11.28
CA MET A 1 -3.65 15.39 -11.53
C MET A 1 -4.94 15.86 -12.17
N THR A 2 -5.71 16.76 -11.58
CA THR A 2 -7.00 17.26 -12.12
C THR A 2 -6.90 17.76 -13.56
N LYS A 3 -5.84 18.49 -13.92
CA LYS A 3 -5.63 19.04 -15.29
C LYS A 3 -5.53 17.95 -16.38
N VAL A 4 -5.18 16.72 -16.00
CA VAL A 4 -5.04 15.57 -16.93
C VAL A 4 -6.15 14.53 -16.72
N GLY A 5 -7.22 14.88 -16.00
CA GLY A 5 -8.39 14.04 -15.82
C GLY A 5 -8.20 12.88 -14.82
N VAL A 6 -7.15 12.90 -13.99
CA VAL A 6 -6.96 11.92 -12.92
C VAL A 6 -7.81 12.32 -11.72
N PRO A 7 -8.77 11.46 -11.27
CA PRO A 7 -9.62 11.76 -10.14
C PRO A 7 -8.80 11.98 -8.86
N ILE A 8 -9.18 13.01 -8.09
CA ILE A 8 -8.65 13.27 -6.75
C ILE A 8 -9.77 13.16 -5.73
N VAL A 9 -9.45 12.88 -4.46
CA VAL A 9 -10.46 12.88 -3.39
C VAL A 9 -11.18 14.24 -3.40
N PRO A 10 -12.53 14.26 -3.40
CA PRO A 10 -13.28 15.52 -3.30
C PRO A 10 -12.85 16.29 -2.06
N GLY A 11 -12.39 17.51 -2.26
CA GLY A 11 -11.84 18.33 -1.19
C GLY A 11 -11.74 19.80 -1.58
N THR A 12 -11.41 20.64 -0.60
CA THR A 12 -11.25 22.07 -0.83
C THR A 12 -10.10 22.36 -1.78
N PRO A 13 -10.25 23.32 -2.71
CA PRO A 13 -9.19 23.65 -3.66
C PRO A 13 -7.96 24.29 -3.02
N GLY A 14 -8.09 24.76 -1.80
CA GLY A 14 -7.06 25.39 -0.99
C GLY A 14 -7.33 25.20 0.50
N PRO A 15 -6.40 25.63 1.35
CA PRO A 15 -6.63 25.66 2.78
C PRO A 15 -7.80 26.62 3.10
N ILE A 16 -8.60 26.28 4.11
CA ILE A 16 -9.69 27.09 4.63
C ILE A 16 -9.41 27.44 6.09
N ASP A 17 -9.65 28.69 6.46
CA ASP A 17 -9.54 29.21 7.82
C ASP A 17 -10.87 29.67 8.42
N ASP A 18 -11.89 29.85 7.60
CA ASP A 18 -13.24 30.18 8.02
C ASP A 18 -14.07 28.92 8.29
N LEU A 19 -14.70 28.86 9.48
CA LEU A 19 -15.49 27.70 9.90
C LEU A 19 -16.77 27.50 9.09
N GLU A 20 -17.46 28.60 8.77
CA GLU A 20 -18.76 28.53 8.07
C GLU A 20 -18.55 28.10 6.60
N GLU A 21 -17.53 28.64 5.95
CA GLU A 21 -17.12 28.23 4.61
C GLU A 21 -16.74 26.74 4.58
N ALA A 22 -15.90 26.31 5.53
CA ALA A 22 -15.46 24.91 5.66
C ALA A 22 -16.64 23.96 5.92
N LEU A 23 -17.60 24.35 6.76
CA LEU A 23 -18.80 23.57 7.05
C LEU A 23 -19.74 23.51 5.82
N GLY A 24 -19.88 24.62 5.09
CA GLY A 24 -20.62 24.68 3.83
C GLY A 24 -20.10 23.68 2.83
N PHE A 25 -18.79 23.68 2.62
CA PHE A 25 -18.10 22.72 1.74
C PHE A 25 -18.24 21.27 2.20
N ALA A 26 -18.08 21.01 3.52
CA ALA A 26 -18.26 19.68 4.08
C ALA A 26 -19.68 19.12 3.86
N LYS A 27 -20.72 19.98 3.92
CA LYS A 27 -22.10 19.60 3.60
C LYS A 27 -22.29 19.28 2.10
N GLU A 28 -21.61 20.01 1.22
CA GLU A 28 -21.65 19.80 -0.22
C GLU A 28 -21.06 18.45 -0.61
N ILE A 29 -19.83 18.12 -0.13
CA ILE A 29 -19.18 16.84 -0.45
C ILE A 29 -19.77 15.66 0.35
N GLY A 30 -20.57 15.95 1.39
CA GLY A 30 -21.25 14.98 2.24
C GLY A 30 -20.31 14.35 3.30
N PHE A 31 -20.86 14.14 4.49
CA PHE A 31 -20.16 13.49 5.59
C PHE A 31 -20.02 11.95 5.39
N PRO A 32 -19.04 11.30 6.04
CA PRO A 32 -18.00 11.89 6.86
C PRO A 32 -16.94 12.63 6.05
N VAL A 33 -16.23 13.56 6.71
CA VAL A 33 -15.12 14.30 6.12
C VAL A 33 -13.87 14.20 7.00
N ILE A 34 -12.71 14.44 6.41
CA ILE A 34 -11.44 14.51 7.12
C ILE A 34 -10.86 15.92 6.99
N LEU A 35 -10.42 16.45 8.10
CA LEU A 35 -9.69 17.71 8.23
C LEU A 35 -8.20 17.41 8.27
N LYS A 36 -7.41 18.05 7.42
CA LYS A 36 -5.97 17.83 7.29
C LYS A 36 -5.22 19.13 7.45
N ALA A 37 -4.23 19.19 8.33
CA ALA A 37 -3.33 20.34 8.43
C ALA A 37 -2.56 20.53 7.12
N ALA A 38 -2.52 21.76 6.58
CA ALA A 38 -1.85 22.06 5.32
C ALA A 38 -0.33 21.80 5.37
N ALA A 39 0.28 22.00 6.54
CA ALA A 39 1.70 21.73 6.79
C ALA A 39 1.93 20.34 7.42
N GLY A 40 0.87 19.52 7.57
CA GLY A 40 0.93 18.18 8.16
C GLY A 40 1.36 17.10 7.18
N GLY A 41 1.80 15.96 7.71
CA GLY A 41 2.15 14.78 6.92
C GLY A 41 2.24 13.52 7.78
N GLY A 42 2.22 12.35 7.14
CA GLY A 42 2.36 11.06 7.81
C GLY A 42 1.26 10.74 8.84
N GLY A 43 0.04 11.27 8.64
CA GLY A 43 -1.10 11.02 9.53
C GLY A 43 -1.20 11.99 10.73
N LYS A 44 -0.26 12.90 10.90
CA LYS A 44 -0.32 13.93 11.95
C LYS A 44 -1.15 15.13 11.49
N GLY A 45 -1.98 15.68 12.40
CA GLY A 45 -2.84 16.81 12.08
C GLY A 45 -4.06 16.45 11.26
N MET A 46 -4.54 15.18 11.34
CA MET A 46 -5.75 14.72 10.69
C MET A 46 -6.85 14.43 11.70
N ARG A 47 -8.09 14.91 11.42
CA ARG A 47 -9.28 14.65 12.24
C ARG A 47 -10.47 14.33 11.36
N VAL A 48 -11.18 13.27 11.72
CA VAL A 48 -12.43 12.89 11.05
C VAL A 48 -13.60 13.54 11.78
N ALA A 49 -14.52 14.14 11.00
CA ALA A 49 -15.83 14.58 11.48
C ALA A 49 -16.89 13.72 10.78
N LYS A 50 -17.74 13.07 11.59
CA LYS A 50 -18.76 12.14 11.07
C LYS A 50 -20.00 12.85 10.58
N ASP A 51 -20.28 14.02 11.14
CA ASP A 51 -21.44 14.85 10.87
C ASP A 51 -21.14 16.33 11.14
N ALA A 52 -22.15 17.18 10.93
CA ALA A 52 -22.04 18.63 11.11
C ALA A 52 -21.85 19.03 12.60
N ASP A 53 -22.35 18.23 13.53
CA ASP A 53 -22.25 18.54 14.97
C ASP A 53 -20.81 18.31 15.47
N GLU A 54 -20.15 17.27 14.98
CA GLU A 54 -18.73 17.01 15.29
C GLU A 54 -17.80 17.96 14.53
N PHE A 55 -18.23 18.54 13.41
CA PHE A 55 -17.36 19.26 12.48
C PHE A 55 -16.72 20.49 13.13
N ALA A 56 -17.51 21.36 13.77
CA ALA A 56 -17.02 22.61 14.34
C ALA A 56 -15.91 22.39 15.39
N ARG A 57 -16.11 21.38 16.25
CA ARG A 57 -15.12 21.00 17.26
C ARG A 57 -13.86 20.42 16.60
N SER A 58 -14.02 19.52 15.64
CA SER A 58 -12.92 18.90 14.91
C SER A 58 -12.09 19.92 14.14
N PHE A 59 -12.72 20.92 13.55
CA PHE A 59 -12.08 22.01 12.83
C PHE A 59 -11.20 22.86 13.77
N GLN A 60 -11.74 23.30 14.91
CA GLN A 60 -10.97 24.07 15.86
C GLN A 60 -9.77 23.30 16.43
N LEU A 61 -9.96 22.02 16.73
CA LEU A 61 -8.89 21.15 17.21
C LEU A 61 -7.81 20.92 16.15
N ALA A 62 -8.20 20.66 14.89
CA ALA A 62 -7.26 20.47 13.80
C ALA A 62 -6.40 21.72 13.56
N ARG A 63 -7.01 22.91 13.58
CA ARG A 63 -6.30 24.19 13.45
C ARG A 63 -5.34 24.45 14.61
N SER A 64 -5.80 24.22 15.84
CA SER A 64 -4.96 24.41 17.04
C SER A 64 -3.75 23.49 17.04
N GLU A 65 -3.94 22.21 16.67
CA GLU A 65 -2.85 21.25 16.54
C GLU A 65 -1.89 21.61 15.41
N ALA A 66 -2.43 22.03 14.24
CA ALA A 66 -1.63 22.46 13.11
C ALA A 66 -0.76 23.68 13.47
N LEU A 67 -1.36 24.67 14.12
CA LEU A 67 -0.64 25.86 14.57
C LEU A 67 0.46 25.51 15.58
N SER A 68 0.15 24.65 16.57
CA SER A 68 1.11 24.24 17.60
C SER A 68 2.26 23.39 17.06
N ALA A 69 1.96 22.46 16.11
CA ALA A 69 2.95 21.52 15.60
C ALA A 69 3.78 22.07 14.45
N PHE A 70 3.19 22.96 13.63
CA PHE A 70 3.78 23.37 12.33
C PHE A 70 3.89 24.91 12.20
N GLY A 71 3.37 25.68 13.14
CA GLY A 71 3.34 27.15 13.06
C GLY A 71 2.34 27.70 12.03
N ASN A 72 1.52 26.85 11.42
CA ASN A 72 0.49 27.20 10.44
C ASN A 72 -0.81 26.45 10.79
N GLY A 73 -1.91 27.20 10.99
CA GLY A 73 -3.22 26.66 11.35
C GLY A 73 -4.15 26.37 10.16
N ASP A 74 -3.66 26.46 8.94
CA ASP A 74 -4.44 26.19 7.74
C ASP A 74 -4.81 24.71 7.63
N VAL A 75 -6.07 24.42 7.26
CA VAL A 75 -6.58 23.06 7.11
C VAL A 75 -7.30 22.87 5.78
N TYR A 76 -7.23 21.68 5.24
CA TYR A 76 -8.04 21.21 4.12
C TYR A 76 -9.21 20.38 4.66
N VAL A 77 -10.32 20.42 3.94
CA VAL A 77 -11.47 19.54 4.15
C VAL A 77 -11.56 18.60 2.96
N GLU A 78 -11.55 17.28 3.22
CA GLU A 78 -11.68 16.27 2.17
C GLU A 78 -12.74 15.23 2.54
N LYS A 79 -13.31 14.59 1.53
CA LYS A 79 -14.18 13.43 1.73
C LYS A 79 -13.42 12.34 2.48
N TYR A 80 -14.01 11.81 3.54
CA TYR A 80 -13.44 10.66 4.25
C TYR A 80 -14.00 9.37 3.67
N LEU A 81 -13.11 8.56 3.10
CA LEU A 81 -13.46 7.22 2.63
C LEU A 81 -13.45 6.26 3.81
N THR A 82 -14.56 5.58 4.04
CA THR A 82 -14.75 4.76 5.25
C THR A 82 -14.05 3.41 5.16
N ARG A 83 -14.07 2.79 3.97
CA ARG A 83 -13.51 1.47 3.70
C ARG A 83 -12.74 1.41 2.37
N PRO A 84 -11.80 2.35 2.14
CA PRO A 84 -11.07 2.35 0.88
C PRO A 84 -10.10 1.18 0.81
N ARG A 85 -9.84 0.72 -0.42
CA ARG A 85 -8.69 -0.12 -0.73
C ARG A 85 -7.53 0.75 -1.17
N HIS A 86 -6.33 0.30 -0.86
CA HIS A 86 -5.11 0.88 -1.37
C HIS A 86 -4.68 0.12 -2.62
N ILE A 87 -4.97 0.69 -3.78
CA ILE A 87 -4.60 0.14 -5.09
C ILE A 87 -3.52 1.02 -5.69
N GLU A 88 -2.49 0.40 -6.23
CA GLU A 88 -1.38 1.13 -6.82
C GLU A 88 -0.99 0.55 -8.17
N PHE A 89 -0.54 1.42 -9.08
CA PHE A 89 -0.11 1.02 -10.42
C PHE A 89 1.39 1.20 -10.59
N GLN A 90 2.08 0.10 -10.96
CA GLN A 90 3.50 0.17 -11.31
C GLN A 90 3.67 0.93 -12.62
N ILE A 91 4.45 2.00 -12.60
CA ILE A 91 4.81 2.80 -13.77
C ILE A 91 6.25 2.50 -14.19
N LEU A 92 6.44 2.46 -15.49
CA LEU A 92 7.75 2.52 -16.15
C LEU A 92 7.72 3.62 -17.21
N GLY A 93 8.73 4.48 -17.20
CA GLY A 93 8.92 5.53 -18.20
C GLY A 93 10.36 5.56 -18.71
N ASP A 94 10.59 5.86 -20.01
CA ASP A 94 11.90 6.07 -20.57
C ASP A 94 12.10 7.50 -21.11
N LYS A 95 13.32 7.85 -21.48
CA LYS A 95 13.66 9.16 -22.05
C LYS A 95 13.21 9.33 -23.52
N HIS A 96 12.56 8.32 -24.09
CA HIS A 96 12.09 8.30 -25.49
C HIS A 96 10.59 8.54 -25.60
N GLY A 97 9.93 8.90 -24.47
CA GLY A 97 8.50 9.21 -24.43
C GLY A 97 7.58 8.00 -24.18
N ASN A 98 8.15 6.80 -23.98
CA ASN A 98 7.34 5.65 -23.60
C ASN A 98 7.05 5.72 -22.11
N VAL A 99 5.76 5.69 -21.77
CA VAL A 99 5.26 5.56 -20.38
C VAL A 99 4.16 4.54 -20.37
N ILE A 100 4.33 3.49 -19.59
CA ILE A 100 3.38 2.38 -19.45
C ILE A 100 3.10 2.08 -17.98
N HIS A 101 1.99 1.39 -17.71
CA HIS A 101 1.79 0.71 -16.43
C HIS A 101 2.03 -0.79 -16.54
N VAL A 102 2.50 -1.43 -15.46
CA VAL A 102 2.73 -2.88 -15.38
C VAL A 102 1.76 -3.49 -14.36
N GLY A 103 0.46 -3.22 -14.58
CA GLY A 103 -0.62 -3.70 -13.71
C GLY A 103 -0.67 -3.02 -12.34
N GLU A 104 -1.68 -3.48 -11.57
CA GLU A 104 -1.92 -2.98 -10.21
C GLU A 104 -1.49 -4.00 -9.15
N ARG A 105 -1.30 -3.46 -7.94
CA ARG A 105 -1.16 -4.18 -6.68
C ARG A 105 -2.24 -3.73 -5.71
N ASP A 106 -2.74 -4.63 -4.90
CA ASP A 106 -3.60 -4.35 -3.74
C ASP A 106 -2.75 -4.38 -2.47
N CYS A 107 -2.61 -3.25 -1.83
CA CYS A 107 -1.80 -3.04 -0.63
C CYS A 107 -2.68 -2.67 0.59
N SER A 108 -3.94 -3.12 0.59
CA SER A 108 -4.92 -2.74 1.61
C SER A 108 -4.61 -3.33 2.99
N VAL A 109 -3.93 -4.50 3.06
CA VAL A 109 -3.58 -5.10 4.35
C VAL A 109 -2.35 -4.41 4.93
N GLN A 110 -2.61 -3.43 5.78
CA GLN A 110 -1.61 -2.57 6.37
C GLN A 110 -1.92 -2.26 7.83
N ARG A 111 -0.90 -1.89 8.59
CA ARG A 111 -1.00 -1.45 9.97
C ARG A 111 -0.37 -0.07 10.11
N ARG A 112 -1.14 0.91 10.59
CA ARG A 112 -0.66 2.31 10.73
C ARG A 112 0.03 2.82 9.46
N HIS A 113 -0.57 2.56 8.30
CA HIS A 113 -0.06 2.90 6.96
C HIS A 113 1.22 2.14 6.54
N GLN A 114 1.65 1.12 7.28
CA GLN A 114 2.71 0.20 6.87
C GLN A 114 2.09 -1.04 6.22
N LYS A 115 2.37 -1.26 4.96
CA LYS A 115 1.93 -2.43 4.18
C LYS A 115 2.54 -3.69 4.78
N LEU A 116 1.77 -4.77 4.89
CA LEU A 116 2.20 -6.06 5.45
C LEU A 116 1.99 -7.21 4.48
N ILE A 117 0.94 -7.14 3.67
CA ILE A 117 0.60 -8.13 2.65
C ILE A 117 0.17 -7.38 1.40
N GLU A 118 0.74 -7.74 0.27
CA GLU A 118 0.44 -7.20 -1.03
C GLU A 118 0.06 -8.33 -1.99
N GLU A 119 -0.89 -8.07 -2.88
CA GLU A 119 -1.29 -9.04 -3.89
C GLU A 119 -1.48 -8.41 -5.28
N SER A 120 -1.26 -9.19 -6.31
CA SER A 120 -1.49 -8.80 -7.70
C SER A 120 -2.03 -9.99 -8.51
N PRO A 121 -3.12 -9.80 -9.29
CA PRO A 121 -3.94 -8.60 -9.37
C PRO A 121 -4.82 -8.39 -8.12
N SER A 122 -5.37 -7.20 -7.94
CA SER A 122 -6.36 -6.96 -6.88
C SER A 122 -7.64 -7.76 -7.13
N PRO A 123 -8.18 -8.45 -6.10
CA PRO A 123 -9.46 -9.14 -6.21
C PRO A 123 -10.66 -8.18 -6.39
N ALA A 124 -10.48 -6.89 -6.08
CA ALA A 124 -11.53 -5.88 -6.22
C ALA A 124 -11.53 -5.16 -7.58
N VAL A 125 -10.47 -5.33 -8.38
CA VAL A 125 -10.30 -4.58 -9.65
C VAL A 125 -10.59 -5.49 -10.83
N GLY A 126 -11.79 -5.35 -11.40
CA GLY A 126 -12.19 -6.02 -12.65
C GLY A 126 -11.49 -5.44 -13.89
N PRO A 127 -11.60 -6.10 -15.05
CA PRO A 127 -10.87 -5.70 -16.27
C PRO A 127 -11.14 -4.24 -16.69
N GLU A 128 -12.40 -3.80 -16.67
CA GLU A 128 -12.78 -2.44 -17.06
C GLU A 128 -12.24 -1.38 -16.12
N LEU A 129 -12.34 -1.62 -14.81
CA LEU A 129 -11.82 -0.71 -13.80
C LEU A 129 -10.29 -0.64 -13.88
N ARG A 130 -9.62 -1.78 -14.08
CA ARG A 130 -8.16 -1.86 -14.30
C ARG A 130 -7.73 -1.00 -15.48
N ALA A 131 -8.45 -1.08 -16.59
CA ALA A 131 -8.14 -0.29 -17.77
C ALA A 131 -8.30 1.22 -17.50
N LYS A 132 -9.38 1.63 -16.79
CA LYS A 132 -9.62 3.04 -16.43
C LYS A 132 -8.55 3.57 -15.47
N MET A 133 -8.30 2.86 -14.38
CA MET A 133 -7.30 3.25 -13.39
C MET A 133 -5.88 3.26 -13.98
N GLY A 134 -5.53 2.25 -14.78
CA GLY A 134 -4.25 2.17 -15.46
C GLY A 134 -4.03 3.32 -16.44
N ALA A 135 -5.05 3.68 -17.22
CA ALA A 135 -4.99 4.84 -18.12
C ALA A 135 -4.79 6.15 -17.34
N ALA A 136 -5.49 6.32 -16.21
CA ALA A 136 -5.32 7.47 -15.33
C ALA A 136 -3.89 7.54 -14.75
N ALA A 137 -3.33 6.40 -14.32
CA ALA A 137 -1.97 6.33 -13.81
C ALA A 137 -0.94 6.71 -14.88
N VAL A 138 -1.09 6.21 -16.10
CA VAL A 138 -0.20 6.58 -17.23
C VAL A 138 -0.36 8.06 -17.57
N ALA A 139 -1.58 8.61 -17.59
CA ALA A 139 -1.81 10.03 -17.85
C ALA A 139 -1.13 10.92 -16.81
N GLY A 140 -1.23 10.56 -15.53
CA GLY A 140 -0.55 11.26 -14.45
C GLY A 140 0.97 11.24 -14.59
N ALA A 141 1.56 10.10 -14.92
CA ALA A 141 3.01 9.96 -15.10
C ALA A 141 3.51 10.71 -16.36
N LYS A 142 2.76 10.66 -17.47
CA LYS A 142 3.07 11.42 -18.69
C LYS A 142 3.04 12.93 -18.48
N ALA A 143 2.13 13.42 -17.65
CA ALA A 143 1.99 14.85 -17.37
C ALA A 143 3.21 15.49 -16.70
N ILE A 144 4.11 14.70 -16.17
CA ILE A 144 5.36 15.14 -15.51
C ILE A 144 6.61 14.59 -16.22
N ASP A 145 6.45 14.07 -17.44
CA ASP A 145 7.54 13.45 -18.22
C ASP A 145 8.36 12.44 -17.40
N TYR A 146 7.64 11.57 -16.67
CA TYR A 146 8.27 10.67 -15.71
C TYR A 146 9.18 9.64 -16.38
N VAL A 147 10.39 9.48 -15.82
CA VAL A 147 11.40 8.53 -16.29
C VAL A 147 11.88 7.66 -15.12
N GLY A 148 11.95 6.35 -15.35
CA GLY A 148 12.31 5.34 -14.35
C GLY A 148 11.14 4.47 -13.93
N ALA A 149 11.34 3.69 -12.87
CA ALA A 149 10.27 2.95 -12.20
C ALA A 149 9.65 3.80 -11.10
N GLY A 150 8.34 3.94 -11.11
CA GLY A 150 7.56 4.65 -10.11
C GLY A 150 6.23 3.97 -9.87
N THR A 151 5.47 4.49 -8.92
CA THR A 151 4.16 3.93 -8.57
C THR A 151 3.16 5.05 -8.35
N ILE A 152 2.00 4.96 -8.98
CA ILE A 152 0.84 5.82 -8.71
C ILE A 152 -0.06 5.08 -7.72
N GLU A 153 -0.21 5.64 -6.52
CA GLU A 153 -1.08 5.12 -5.47
C GLU A 153 -2.46 5.77 -5.54
N MET A 154 -3.49 4.95 -5.40
CA MET A 154 -4.90 5.35 -5.47
C MET A 154 -5.70 4.72 -4.34
N LEU A 155 -6.74 5.41 -3.90
CA LEU A 155 -7.78 4.85 -3.04
C LEU A 155 -8.95 4.42 -3.93
N LEU A 156 -9.38 3.17 -3.76
CA LEU A 156 -10.57 2.62 -4.41
C LEU A 156 -11.68 2.49 -3.37
N ASP A 157 -12.81 3.17 -3.59
CA ASP A 157 -13.98 3.10 -2.71
C ASP A 157 -14.90 1.93 -3.06
N GLU A 158 -15.85 1.62 -2.18
CA GLU A 158 -16.78 0.49 -2.31
C GLU A 158 -17.71 0.61 -3.52
N ASP A 159 -18.00 1.84 -3.97
CA ASP A 159 -18.85 2.12 -5.14
C ASP A 159 -18.09 2.00 -6.49
N GLY A 160 -16.80 1.69 -6.45
CA GLY A 160 -15.92 1.63 -7.61
C GLY A 160 -15.30 2.97 -8.02
N SER A 161 -15.58 4.04 -7.31
CA SER A 161 -14.88 5.31 -7.47
C SER A 161 -13.43 5.18 -7.00
N TYR A 162 -12.50 5.81 -7.71
CA TYR A 162 -11.09 5.78 -7.33
C TYR A 162 -10.47 7.17 -7.37
N TYR A 163 -9.49 7.39 -6.53
CA TYR A 163 -8.88 8.70 -6.32
C TYR A 163 -7.37 8.59 -6.20
N PHE A 164 -6.66 9.48 -6.90
CA PHE A 164 -5.22 9.63 -6.75
C PHE A 164 -4.87 10.01 -5.30
N MET A 165 -3.88 9.36 -4.74
CA MET A 165 -3.34 9.67 -3.43
C MET A 165 -1.96 10.32 -3.54
N GLU A 166 -1.00 9.59 -4.10
CA GLU A 166 0.37 10.09 -4.30
C GLU A 166 1.10 9.34 -5.41
N MET A 167 2.28 9.84 -5.79
CA MET A 167 3.22 9.14 -6.64
C MET A 167 4.52 8.90 -5.89
N ASN A 168 4.93 7.63 -5.84
CA ASN A 168 6.26 7.26 -5.36
C ASN A 168 7.22 7.19 -6.56
N THR A 169 8.20 8.10 -6.58
CA THR A 169 9.17 8.23 -7.68
C THR A 169 10.40 7.32 -7.49
N ARG A 170 10.16 6.09 -7.10
CA ARG A 170 11.14 5.04 -6.81
C ARG A 170 10.52 3.66 -6.96
N ILE A 171 11.38 2.63 -6.99
CA ILE A 171 10.92 1.25 -6.80
C ILE A 171 10.38 1.08 -5.36
N GLN A 172 9.36 0.26 -5.20
CA GLN A 172 8.76 -0.05 -3.90
C GLN A 172 9.11 -1.46 -3.44
N VAL A 173 8.92 -1.74 -2.14
CA VAL A 173 9.20 -3.04 -1.52
C VAL A 173 8.42 -4.15 -2.23
N GLU A 174 7.16 -3.89 -2.55
CA GLU A 174 6.16 -4.81 -3.13
C GLU A 174 6.28 -5.02 -4.64
N HIS A 175 7.33 -4.50 -5.30
CA HIS A 175 7.54 -4.73 -6.74
C HIS A 175 7.60 -6.21 -7.15
N PRO A 176 8.04 -7.16 -6.29
CA PRO A 176 8.13 -8.57 -6.67
C PRO A 176 6.80 -9.21 -7.07
N VAL A 177 5.65 -8.77 -6.53
CA VAL A 177 4.36 -9.33 -6.96
C VAL A 177 4.07 -9.01 -8.42
N THR A 178 4.45 -7.81 -8.87
CA THR A 178 4.35 -7.40 -10.27
C THR A 178 5.33 -8.19 -11.14
N GLU A 179 6.58 -8.32 -10.71
CA GLU A 179 7.60 -9.07 -11.44
C GLU A 179 7.21 -10.52 -11.69
N MET A 180 6.73 -11.22 -10.64
CA MET A 180 6.31 -12.61 -10.78
C MET A 180 5.04 -12.76 -11.61
N LEU A 181 4.07 -11.82 -11.47
CA LEU A 181 2.82 -11.89 -12.22
C LEU A 181 3.01 -11.73 -13.73
N TYR A 182 3.87 -10.79 -14.13
CA TYR A 182 4.08 -10.42 -15.53
C TYR A 182 5.36 -10.98 -16.15
N GLY A 183 6.23 -11.62 -15.36
CA GLY A 183 7.49 -12.20 -15.84
C GLY A 183 8.50 -11.13 -16.27
N VAL A 184 8.55 -10.01 -15.59
CA VAL A 184 9.43 -8.86 -15.86
C VAL A 184 10.42 -8.63 -14.73
N ASP A 185 11.54 -7.97 -15.00
CA ASP A 185 12.53 -7.54 -14.01
C ASP A 185 12.56 -6.01 -13.99
N LEU A 186 11.86 -5.41 -13.02
CA LEU A 186 11.69 -3.97 -12.91
C LEU A 186 13.00 -3.26 -12.54
N VAL A 187 13.85 -3.89 -11.75
CA VAL A 187 15.16 -3.33 -11.37
C VAL A 187 16.08 -3.28 -12.58
N LYS A 188 16.07 -4.31 -13.42
CA LYS A 188 16.81 -4.33 -14.67
C LYS A 188 16.31 -3.26 -15.65
N GLU A 189 15.00 -3.06 -15.75
CA GLU A 189 14.41 -1.98 -16.55
C GLU A 189 14.85 -0.59 -16.03
N GLN A 190 14.90 -0.37 -14.71
CA GLN A 190 15.44 0.88 -14.14
C GLN A 190 16.90 1.14 -14.61
N ILE A 191 17.74 0.10 -14.57
CA ILE A 191 19.15 0.22 -14.98
C ILE A 191 19.25 0.55 -16.47
N ARG A 192 18.46 -0.11 -17.33
CA ARG A 192 18.40 0.15 -18.78
C ARG A 192 17.96 1.57 -19.09
N VAL A 193 16.88 2.03 -18.46
CA VAL A 193 16.36 3.39 -18.63
C VAL A 193 17.38 4.43 -18.15
N ALA A 194 18.06 4.18 -17.02
CA ALA A 194 19.12 5.06 -16.52
C ALA A 194 20.30 5.14 -17.51
N ALA A 195 20.64 4.03 -18.17
CA ALA A 195 21.64 3.98 -19.23
C ALA A 195 21.20 4.68 -20.55
N GLY A 196 19.95 5.15 -20.63
CA GLY A 196 19.40 5.84 -21.81
C GLY A 196 18.76 4.91 -22.84
N GLU A 197 18.58 3.64 -22.52
CA GLU A 197 17.88 2.68 -23.38
C GLU A 197 16.37 2.91 -23.37
N LYS A 198 15.69 2.42 -24.41
CA LYS A 198 14.23 2.31 -24.40
C LYS A 198 13.79 1.17 -23.50
N LEU A 199 12.54 1.25 -23.01
CA LEU A 199 11.92 0.13 -22.33
C LEU A 199 11.99 -1.12 -23.22
N SER A 200 12.24 -2.30 -22.61
CA SER A 200 12.32 -3.57 -23.35
C SER A 200 10.93 -4.07 -23.82
N PHE A 201 9.87 -3.49 -23.27
CA PHE A 201 8.48 -3.71 -23.65
C PHE A 201 7.68 -2.42 -23.47
N THR A 202 6.71 -2.20 -24.37
CA THR A 202 5.85 -0.99 -24.39
C THR A 202 4.36 -1.33 -24.24
N GLU A 203 4.04 -2.61 -24.18
CA GLU A 203 2.71 -3.12 -23.92
C GLU A 203 2.72 -3.95 -22.65
N LEU A 204 1.60 -3.98 -21.94
CA LEU A 204 1.45 -4.77 -20.71
C LEU A 204 1.62 -6.26 -21.04
N PRO A 205 2.61 -6.97 -20.48
CA PRO A 205 2.76 -8.40 -20.70
C PRO A 205 1.56 -9.18 -20.17
N GLU A 206 1.37 -10.39 -20.70
CA GLU A 206 0.30 -11.27 -20.23
C GLU A 206 0.54 -11.68 -18.76
N ARG A 207 -0.47 -11.49 -17.93
CA ARG A 207 -0.41 -11.88 -16.53
C ARG A 207 -0.53 -13.40 -16.37
N ARG A 208 0.20 -13.95 -15.39
CA ARG A 208 0.24 -15.38 -15.11
C ARG A 208 -0.26 -15.68 -13.71
N GLY A 209 -1.56 -16.01 -13.60
CA GLY A 209 -2.15 -16.41 -12.32
C GLY A 209 -2.36 -15.28 -11.34
N HIS A 210 -1.94 -15.50 -10.08
CA HIS A 210 -2.09 -14.57 -8.96
C HIS A 210 -0.85 -14.66 -8.05
N VAL A 211 -0.40 -13.54 -7.50
CA VAL A 211 0.79 -13.46 -6.64
C VAL A 211 0.46 -12.74 -5.36
N ILE A 212 0.97 -13.25 -4.25
CA ILE A 212 0.86 -12.65 -2.91
C ILE A 212 2.26 -12.50 -2.34
N GLU A 213 2.55 -11.36 -1.73
CA GLU A 213 3.76 -11.08 -0.96
C GLU A 213 3.40 -10.90 0.52
N CYS A 214 4.22 -11.44 1.41
CA CYS A 214 4.15 -11.21 2.85
C CYS A 214 5.49 -10.65 3.33
N ARG A 215 5.43 -9.52 4.05
CA ARG A 215 6.62 -8.92 4.68
C ARG A 215 6.89 -9.59 6.01
N VAL A 216 8.01 -10.28 6.09
CA VAL A 216 8.48 -10.91 7.34
C VAL A 216 9.36 -9.91 8.08
N ASN A 217 8.83 -9.38 9.18
CA ASN A 217 9.50 -8.42 10.04
C ASN A 217 9.92 -9.09 11.34
N ALA A 218 11.08 -8.69 11.87
CA ALA A 218 11.51 -9.04 13.22
C ALA A 218 10.75 -8.17 14.24
N GLU A 219 9.47 -8.48 14.44
CA GLU A 219 8.51 -7.78 15.29
C GLU A 219 7.61 -8.78 16.00
N ASP A 220 7.09 -8.37 17.17
CA ASP A 220 6.14 -9.14 17.98
C ASP A 220 4.70 -8.60 17.81
N PRO A 221 3.85 -9.25 17.01
CA PRO A 221 2.46 -8.82 16.83
C PRO A 221 1.63 -8.85 18.11
N ALA A 222 1.91 -9.75 19.06
CA ALA A 222 1.20 -9.82 20.34
C ALA A 222 1.54 -8.62 21.25
N ARG A 223 2.70 -8.01 21.02
CA ARG A 223 3.15 -6.79 21.73
C ARG A 223 3.08 -5.55 20.83
N ASN A 224 1.97 -5.42 20.09
CA ASN A 224 1.74 -4.24 19.25
C ASN A 224 2.84 -3.99 18.21
N PHE A 225 3.42 -5.07 17.63
CA PHE A 225 4.53 -5.03 16.67
C PHE A 225 5.80 -4.36 17.22
N GLN A 226 6.08 -4.60 18.50
CA GLN A 226 7.34 -4.17 19.07
C GLN A 226 8.52 -4.81 18.31
N PRO A 227 9.54 -4.03 17.87
CA PRO A 227 10.72 -4.58 17.24
C PRO A 227 11.41 -5.65 18.11
N SER A 228 11.86 -6.71 17.49
CA SER A 228 12.59 -7.83 18.10
C SER A 228 14.01 -7.92 17.53
N PRO A 229 14.90 -6.94 17.83
CA PRO A 229 16.29 -7.03 17.40
C PRO A 229 17.00 -8.18 18.11
N GLY A 230 17.94 -8.82 17.44
CA GLY A 230 18.65 -9.95 18.02
C GLY A 230 19.43 -10.77 16.99
N ARG A 231 20.01 -11.87 17.43
CA ARG A 231 20.68 -12.81 16.54
C ARG A 231 19.68 -13.85 16.05
N ILE A 232 19.70 -14.13 14.75
CA ILE A 232 18.98 -15.25 14.14
C ILE A 232 19.85 -16.50 14.33
N ASP A 233 19.37 -17.45 15.12
CA ASP A 233 20.11 -18.69 15.39
C ASP A 233 19.81 -19.75 14.34
N VAL A 234 18.54 -19.89 13.92
CA VAL A 234 18.10 -20.76 12.83
C VAL A 234 17.45 -19.95 11.74
N PHE A 235 17.80 -20.22 10.50
CA PHE A 235 17.17 -19.65 9.30
C PHE A 235 17.02 -20.74 8.25
N HIS A 236 15.82 -21.30 8.14
CA HIS A 236 15.48 -22.33 7.16
C HIS A 236 14.41 -21.78 6.19
N PRO A 237 14.82 -21.31 5.00
CA PRO A 237 13.91 -20.65 4.08
C PRO A 237 12.90 -21.61 3.45
N PRO A 238 11.69 -21.12 3.07
CA PRO A 238 10.73 -21.90 2.32
C PRO A 238 11.20 -22.07 0.88
N GLY A 239 10.66 -23.06 0.17
CA GLY A 239 10.98 -23.31 -1.23
C GLY A 239 9.89 -24.06 -1.96
N GLY A 240 10.16 -24.37 -3.23
CA GLY A 240 9.26 -25.11 -4.09
C GLY A 240 8.68 -24.27 -5.26
N PRO A 241 7.88 -24.89 -6.13
CA PRO A 241 7.33 -24.22 -7.31
C PRO A 241 6.47 -23.00 -6.94
N GLY A 242 6.79 -21.85 -7.55
CA GLY A 242 6.05 -20.59 -7.32
C GLY A 242 6.35 -19.90 -6.00
N VAL A 243 7.41 -20.27 -5.28
CA VAL A 243 7.90 -19.59 -4.08
C VAL A 243 9.19 -18.84 -4.41
N ARG A 244 9.20 -17.53 -4.14
CA ARG A 244 10.37 -16.66 -4.18
C ARG A 244 10.60 -16.08 -2.79
N LEU A 245 11.84 -16.00 -2.37
CA LEU A 245 12.26 -15.36 -1.13
C LEU A 245 13.29 -14.28 -1.45
N ASP A 246 12.97 -13.04 -1.10
CA ASP A 246 13.92 -11.93 -1.14
C ASP A 246 14.35 -11.63 0.30
N THR A 247 15.63 -11.85 0.62
CA THR A 247 16.14 -11.68 1.97
C THR A 247 17.63 -11.32 1.96
N HIS A 248 18.05 -10.59 2.97
CA HIS A 248 19.45 -10.38 3.32
C HIS A 248 19.86 -11.16 4.59
N ALA A 249 18.87 -11.80 5.27
CA ALA A 249 19.08 -12.51 6.52
C ALA A 249 19.57 -13.95 6.27
N TYR A 250 20.28 -14.48 7.25
CA TYR A 250 20.84 -15.84 7.27
C TYR A 250 21.07 -16.28 8.71
N ALA A 251 21.32 -17.57 8.95
CA ALA A 251 21.67 -18.07 10.28
C ALA A 251 22.96 -17.39 10.79
N GLY A 252 22.89 -16.79 11.97
CA GLY A 252 23.98 -15.98 12.56
C GLY A 252 23.86 -14.47 12.29
N TYR A 253 22.98 -14.03 11.37
CA TYR A 253 22.72 -12.60 11.15
C TYR A 253 22.18 -11.93 12.41
N ARG A 254 22.64 -10.69 12.69
CA ARG A 254 22.14 -9.89 13.80
C ARG A 254 21.23 -8.78 13.26
N VAL A 255 19.95 -8.88 13.56
CA VAL A 255 18.97 -7.83 13.27
C VAL A 255 19.29 -6.60 14.12
N PRO A 256 19.67 -5.46 13.51
CA PRO A 256 20.03 -4.26 14.25
C PRO A 256 18.79 -3.51 14.76
N PRO A 257 18.87 -2.77 15.89
CA PRO A 257 17.76 -1.95 16.38
C PRO A 257 17.64 -0.57 15.70
N TYR A 258 18.51 -0.25 14.73
CA TYR A 258 18.66 1.10 14.18
C TYR A 258 17.99 1.29 12.82
N TYR A 259 17.58 0.20 12.17
CA TYR A 259 16.98 0.19 10.84
C TYR A 259 15.61 -0.48 10.86
N ASP A 260 14.96 -0.54 9.69
CA ASP A 260 13.72 -1.28 9.50
C ASP A 260 13.84 -2.73 9.98
N SER A 261 12.78 -3.26 10.54
CA SER A 261 12.68 -4.62 11.08
C SER A 261 12.48 -5.71 10.03
N MET A 262 12.24 -5.34 8.76
CA MET A 262 11.98 -6.30 7.69
C MET A 262 13.23 -7.11 7.37
N ILE A 263 13.13 -8.44 7.51
CA ILE A 263 14.22 -9.38 7.28
C ILE A 263 14.02 -10.24 6.05
N ALA A 264 12.79 -10.38 5.57
CA ALA A 264 12.50 -11.12 4.35
C ALA A 264 11.17 -10.69 3.73
N LYS A 265 11.02 -10.98 2.44
CA LYS A 265 9.75 -10.98 1.72
C LYS A 265 9.53 -12.40 1.19
N VAL A 266 8.39 -13.00 1.55
CA VAL A 266 7.95 -14.27 0.98
C VAL A 266 6.94 -13.95 -0.11
N ILE A 267 7.20 -14.39 -1.34
CA ILE A 267 6.35 -14.12 -2.49
C ILE A 267 5.90 -15.47 -3.08
N CYS A 268 4.57 -15.67 -3.19
CA CYS A 268 4.01 -16.91 -3.69
C CYS A 268 3.08 -16.67 -4.87
N GLN A 269 3.32 -17.40 -5.96
CA GLN A 269 2.49 -17.38 -7.16
C GLN A 269 1.67 -18.67 -7.27
N GLY A 270 0.39 -18.54 -7.62
CA GLY A 270 -0.51 -19.63 -7.96
C GLY A 270 -1.16 -19.41 -9.34
N ARG A 271 -1.80 -20.46 -9.88
CA ARG A 271 -2.62 -20.35 -11.11
C ARG A 271 -3.81 -19.41 -10.92
N ASP A 272 -4.26 -19.32 -9.67
CA ASP A 272 -5.31 -18.44 -9.19
C ASP A 272 -5.03 -18.00 -7.75
N ARG A 273 -5.89 -17.12 -7.20
CA ARG A 273 -5.74 -16.60 -5.84
C ARG A 273 -5.80 -17.70 -4.78
N THR A 274 -6.64 -18.72 -4.97
CA THR A 274 -6.79 -19.83 -4.01
C THR A 274 -5.50 -20.62 -3.89
N GLU A 275 -4.86 -20.92 -5.03
CA GLU A 275 -3.58 -21.61 -5.04
C GLU A 275 -2.45 -20.74 -4.47
N ALA A 276 -2.43 -19.44 -4.80
CA ALA A 276 -1.43 -18.51 -4.24
C ALA A 276 -1.55 -18.43 -2.70
N LEU A 277 -2.77 -18.31 -2.17
CA LEU A 277 -3.06 -18.34 -0.73
C LEU A 277 -2.56 -19.63 -0.07
N ARG A 278 -2.84 -20.78 -0.68
CA ARG A 278 -2.41 -22.06 -0.15
C ARG A 278 -0.90 -22.21 -0.15
N ARG A 279 -0.23 -21.77 -1.20
CA ARG A 279 1.24 -21.77 -1.28
C ARG A 279 1.85 -20.84 -0.24
N MET A 280 1.28 -19.64 -0.05
CA MET A 280 1.75 -18.71 0.97
C MET A 280 1.58 -19.28 2.37
N GLU A 281 0.45 -19.89 2.68
CA GLU A 281 0.22 -20.56 3.96
C GLU A 281 1.30 -21.61 4.23
N LEU A 282 1.55 -22.51 3.28
CA LEU A 282 2.58 -23.55 3.38
C LEU A 282 4.01 -22.97 3.47
N ALA A 283 4.29 -21.91 2.72
CA ALA A 283 5.59 -21.25 2.76
C ALA A 283 5.86 -20.62 4.13
N LEU A 284 4.87 -19.94 4.73
CA LEU A 284 5.00 -19.36 6.06
C LEU A 284 5.12 -20.43 7.16
N GLU A 285 4.44 -21.58 7.01
CA GLU A 285 4.55 -22.71 7.95
C GLU A 285 5.91 -23.43 7.89
N SER A 286 6.49 -23.52 6.70
CA SER A 286 7.78 -24.18 6.49
C SER A 286 9.00 -23.27 6.69
N PHE A 287 8.79 -21.96 6.79
CA PHE A 287 9.86 -21.01 7.06
C PHE A 287 10.17 -20.99 8.56
N ILE A 288 11.36 -21.44 8.95
CA ILE A 288 11.78 -21.49 10.35
C ILE A 288 12.81 -20.39 10.61
N ILE A 289 12.48 -19.50 11.54
CA ILE A 289 13.38 -18.45 12.05
C ILE A 289 13.36 -18.54 13.57
N GLU A 290 14.53 -18.78 14.18
CA GLU A 290 14.68 -18.80 15.65
C GLU A 290 15.70 -17.75 16.09
N GLY A 291 15.58 -17.31 17.35
CA GLY A 291 16.44 -16.28 17.96
C GLY A 291 15.82 -14.88 17.97
N VAL A 292 14.84 -14.60 17.10
CA VAL A 292 14.06 -13.37 17.08
C VAL A 292 12.58 -13.68 16.88
N THR A 293 11.71 -12.85 17.44
CA THR A 293 10.26 -12.93 17.18
C THR A 293 9.94 -12.29 15.83
N THR A 294 9.05 -12.91 15.04
CA THR A 294 8.71 -12.43 13.70
C THR A 294 7.21 -12.32 13.50
N THR A 295 6.80 -11.61 12.44
CA THR A 295 5.40 -11.48 12.01
C THR A 295 4.85 -12.76 11.36
N MET A 296 5.64 -13.79 11.08
CA MET A 296 5.20 -14.99 10.34
C MET A 296 3.98 -15.70 10.94
N PRO A 297 3.89 -15.96 12.27
CA PRO A 297 2.68 -16.59 12.83
C PRO A 297 1.40 -15.76 12.63
N PHE A 298 1.53 -14.44 12.71
CA PHE A 298 0.43 -13.52 12.43
C PHE A 298 0.03 -13.57 10.95
N LEU A 299 0.98 -13.51 10.03
CA LEU A 299 0.74 -13.58 8.59
C LEU A 299 0.06 -14.90 8.20
N ALA A 300 0.47 -16.03 8.80
CA ALA A 300 -0.18 -17.32 8.58
C ALA A 300 -1.66 -17.32 9.05
N ARG A 301 -1.96 -16.64 10.16
CA ARG A 301 -3.36 -16.46 10.60
C ARG A 301 -4.17 -15.61 9.62
N VAL A 302 -3.57 -14.55 9.06
CA VAL A 302 -4.24 -13.76 8.02
C VAL A 302 -4.55 -14.59 6.79
N MET A 303 -3.63 -15.45 6.32
CA MET A 303 -3.87 -16.35 5.18
C MET A 303 -5.07 -17.30 5.41
N ARG A 304 -5.38 -17.64 6.67
CA ARG A 304 -6.52 -18.49 7.06
C ARG A 304 -7.80 -17.71 7.34
N ASN A 305 -7.72 -16.40 7.50
CA ASN A 305 -8.87 -15.57 7.82
C ASN A 305 -9.91 -15.63 6.69
N ALA A 306 -11.18 -15.89 7.03
CA ALA A 306 -12.24 -16.09 6.05
C ALA A 306 -12.51 -14.85 5.19
N ARG A 307 -12.44 -13.64 5.78
CA ARG A 307 -12.64 -12.37 5.04
C ARG A 307 -11.47 -12.10 4.09
N PHE A 308 -10.23 -12.33 4.55
CA PHE A 308 -9.07 -12.21 3.67
C PHE A 308 -9.17 -13.18 2.49
N ARG A 309 -9.53 -14.44 2.74
CA ARG A 309 -9.73 -15.45 1.69
C ARG A 309 -10.84 -15.07 0.72
N ALA A 310 -11.91 -14.44 1.20
CA ALA A 310 -13.00 -13.92 0.36
C ALA A 310 -12.63 -12.64 -0.42
N GLY A 311 -11.46 -12.03 -0.14
CA GLY A 311 -11.08 -10.75 -0.71
C GLY A 311 -11.81 -9.54 -0.08
N ASP A 312 -12.49 -9.72 1.06
CA ASP A 312 -13.16 -8.64 1.80
C ASP A 312 -12.16 -7.93 2.72
N VAL A 313 -11.31 -7.11 2.11
CA VAL A 313 -10.29 -6.32 2.78
C VAL A 313 -10.37 -4.85 2.40
N ASP A 314 -9.93 -3.98 3.28
CA ASP A 314 -9.72 -2.55 3.08
C ASP A 314 -8.58 -2.07 3.99
N THR A 315 -8.23 -0.79 3.95
CA THR A 315 -7.11 -0.23 4.74
C THR A 315 -7.28 -0.35 6.25
N LYS A 316 -8.49 -0.64 6.74
CA LYS A 316 -8.81 -0.86 8.16
C LYS A 316 -9.08 -2.32 8.51
N PHE A 317 -8.79 -3.24 7.60
CA PHE A 317 -9.03 -4.68 7.80
C PHE A 317 -8.44 -5.18 9.13
N LEU A 318 -7.20 -4.86 9.42
CA LEU A 318 -6.54 -5.30 10.66
C LEU A 318 -7.12 -4.66 11.93
N GLU A 319 -7.68 -3.47 11.85
CA GLU A 319 -8.33 -2.81 13.00
C GLU A 319 -9.62 -3.52 13.41
N ARG A 320 -10.30 -4.17 12.44
CA ARG A 320 -11.54 -4.94 12.69
C ARG A 320 -11.28 -6.38 13.09
N GLU A 321 -10.23 -6.99 12.55
CA GLU A 321 -9.89 -8.41 12.76
C GLU A 321 -8.98 -8.59 13.98
N THR A 322 -9.43 -8.12 15.15
CA THR A 322 -8.63 -8.10 16.39
C THR A 322 -8.22 -9.49 16.89
N GLU A 323 -8.96 -10.54 16.52
CA GLU A 323 -8.63 -11.93 16.87
C GLU A 323 -7.31 -12.41 16.23
N LEU A 324 -6.90 -11.77 15.10
CA LEU A 324 -5.63 -12.10 14.44
C LEU A 324 -4.40 -11.83 15.32
N PHE A 325 -4.52 -10.94 16.31
CA PHE A 325 -3.41 -10.56 17.19
C PHE A 325 -3.29 -11.45 18.43
N LYS A 326 -4.28 -12.31 18.70
CA LYS A 326 -4.24 -13.24 19.83
C LYS A 326 -3.37 -14.43 19.49
N GLU A 327 -2.55 -14.86 20.46
CA GLU A 327 -1.86 -16.14 20.33
C GLU A 327 -2.89 -17.27 20.35
N PRO A 328 -2.70 -18.34 19.55
CA PRO A 328 -3.52 -19.53 19.69
C PRO A 328 -3.36 -20.11 21.12
N ALA A 329 -4.48 -20.47 21.72
CA ALA A 329 -4.52 -21.03 23.06
C ALA A 329 -3.81 -22.38 23.14
#